data_3d625841cea981e5b44fea7534d98eab
#
_entry.id   3d625841cea981e5b44fea7534d98eab
#
_cell.length_a   1.000
_cell.length_b   1.000
_cell.length_c   1.000
_cell.angle_alpha   90.00
_cell.angle_beta   90.00
_cell.angle_gamma   90.00
#
_symmetry.space_group_name_H-M   'P 1'
#
loop_
_entity.id
_entity.type
_entity.pdbx_description
1 polymer ?
#
loop_
_entity_poly.entity_id
_entity_poly.type
_entity_poly.pdbx_seq_one_letter_code
_entity_poly.pdbx_strand_id
1 'polypeptide(L)'
;RTWAAGDVIELDLPMDLRFSTCDEKVVDNRDRVSLTRGPLVMCAEEADNEGAVQRFYIPELPSSERCTVARIEDGILEGSPIVSVPAAEIVDGESRSTELKFIPYLSWNNRGNATMIVWLPDTIEGAQAQLSRVHFDPAKYGTITASSCAANGVVNAVKDGRRPASSADATV
;
A
#
# COMPACT_ATOMS: atom_id res chain seq x y z
N ARG A 1 -40.95 0.88 13.26
CA ARG A 1 -41.53 1.82 12.31
C ARG A 1 -42.12 1.03 11.13
N THR A 2 -43.32 1.39 10.71
CA THR A 2 -43.94 0.83 9.50
C THR A 2 -43.67 1.79 8.36
N TRP A 3 -43.18 1.27 7.25
CA TRP A 3 -42.89 2.03 6.04
C TRP A 3 -44.09 2.06 5.12
N ALA A 4 -44.38 3.17 4.46
CA ALA A 4 -45.43 3.35 3.49
C ALA A 4 -44.82 3.64 2.11
N ALA A 5 -45.62 3.38 1.06
CA ALA A 5 -45.19 3.76 -0.29
C ALA A 5 -45.03 5.28 -0.41
N GLY A 6 -43.86 5.72 -0.85
CA GLY A 6 -43.50 7.13 -0.91
C GLY A 6 -42.65 7.65 0.26
N ASP A 7 -42.40 6.83 1.28
CA ASP A 7 -41.43 7.19 2.33
C ASP A 7 -40.02 7.28 1.72
N VAL A 8 -39.31 8.34 2.09
CA VAL A 8 -37.91 8.59 1.65
C VAL A 8 -36.99 8.50 2.87
N ILE A 9 -35.87 7.82 2.69
CA ILE A 9 -34.75 7.82 3.64
C ILE A 9 -33.61 8.57 2.97
N GLU A 10 -33.16 9.64 3.61
CA GLU A 10 -31.96 10.36 3.22
C GLU A 10 -30.84 9.97 4.17
N LEU A 11 -29.71 9.53 3.61
CA LEU A 11 -28.50 9.16 4.35
C LEU A 11 -27.36 10.03 3.86
N ASP A 12 -26.88 10.89 4.74
CA ASP A 12 -25.66 11.67 4.52
C ASP A 12 -24.49 11.00 5.28
N LEU A 13 -23.44 10.66 4.55
CA LEU A 13 -22.21 10.07 5.09
C LEU A 13 -21.06 11.07 4.88
N PRO A 14 -20.59 11.73 5.94
CA PRO A 14 -19.43 12.61 5.85
C PRO A 14 -18.21 11.87 5.27
N MET A 15 -17.60 12.47 4.24
CA MET A 15 -16.44 11.91 3.54
C MET A 15 -15.15 12.67 3.86
N ASP A 16 -14.97 13.01 5.14
CA ASP A 16 -13.81 13.74 5.62
C ASP A 16 -12.55 12.89 5.57
N LEU A 17 -11.42 13.56 5.31
CA LEU A 17 -10.10 12.94 5.42
C LEU A 17 -9.70 12.86 6.89
N ARG A 18 -9.21 11.69 7.30
CA ARG A 18 -8.70 11.47 8.65
C ARG A 18 -7.41 10.68 8.60
N PHE A 19 -6.38 11.21 9.22
CA PHE A 19 -5.16 10.49 9.54
C PHE A 19 -5.30 9.81 10.89
N SER A 20 -4.87 8.57 10.98
CA SER A 20 -4.97 7.76 12.20
C SER A 20 -3.65 7.07 12.48
N THR A 21 -3.23 7.09 13.74
CA THR A 21 -2.15 6.27 14.28
C THR A 21 -2.74 5.01 14.92
N CYS A 22 -1.97 3.97 15.08
CA CYS A 22 -2.42 2.75 15.76
C CYS A 22 -2.30 2.88 17.29
N ASP A 23 -2.95 1.95 18.01
CA ASP A 23 -2.72 1.75 19.44
C ASP A 23 -1.27 1.32 19.69
N GLU A 24 -0.65 1.81 20.75
CA GLU A 24 0.76 1.52 21.12
C GLU A 24 1.05 0.02 21.30
N LYS A 25 0.01 -0.78 21.57
CA LYS A 25 0.11 -2.25 21.67
C LYS A 25 0.36 -2.94 20.33
N VAL A 26 0.05 -2.26 19.21
CA VAL A 26 0.27 -2.79 17.86
C VAL A 26 1.68 -2.42 17.41
N VAL A 27 2.65 -3.19 17.85
CA VAL A 27 4.09 -2.90 17.67
C VAL A 27 4.48 -2.71 16.21
N ASP A 28 3.91 -3.49 15.28
CA ASP A 28 4.26 -3.46 13.86
C ASP A 28 3.83 -2.18 13.14
N ASN A 29 2.85 -1.46 13.68
CA ASN A 29 2.34 -0.19 13.14
C ASN A 29 2.72 1.03 13.99
N ARG A 30 3.64 0.87 14.94
CA ARG A 30 4.18 1.98 15.70
C ARG A 30 4.89 2.95 14.76
N ASP A 31 4.80 4.25 15.05
CA ASP A 31 5.41 5.31 14.23
C ASP A 31 4.94 5.25 12.75
N ARG A 32 3.65 4.91 12.57
CA ARG A 32 2.99 4.86 11.28
C ARG A 32 1.65 5.54 11.31
N VAL A 33 1.26 6.02 10.16
CA VAL A 33 -0.01 6.70 9.92
C VAL A 33 -0.75 6.06 8.76
N SER A 34 -2.07 5.97 8.89
CA SER A 34 -2.97 5.57 7.83
C SER A 34 -3.96 6.69 7.49
N LEU A 35 -4.47 6.70 6.26
CA LEU A 35 -5.46 7.64 5.77
C LEU A 35 -6.81 6.93 5.59
N THR A 36 -7.88 7.58 6.05
CA THR A 36 -9.25 7.22 5.71
C THR A 36 -9.98 8.41 5.09
N ARG A 37 -10.96 8.14 4.25
CA ARG A 37 -11.89 9.12 3.69
C ARG A 37 -13.32 8.67 3.98
N GLY A 38 -13.97 9.29 4.97
CA GLY A 38 -15.21 8.74 5.53
C GLY A 38 -15.00 7.29 5.98
N PRO A 39 -15.82 6.33 5.53
CA PRO A 39 -15.68 4.90 5.84
C PRO A 39 -14.61 4.18 5.01
N LEU A 40 -14.02 4.83 4.00
CA LEU A 40 -13.06 4.21 3.10
C LEU A 40 -11.66 4.23 3.70
N VAL A 41 -11.05 3.06 3.85
CA VAL A 41 -9.61 2.95 4.07
C VAL A 41 -8.91 3.26 2.76
N MET A 42 -7.88 4.10 2.82
CA MET A 42 -7.09 4.50 1.65
C MET A 42 -5.74 3.79 1.64
N CYS A 43 -5.20 3.52 0.47
CA CYS A 43 -3.85 2.99 0.29
C CYS A 43 -3.10 3.73 -0.81
N ALA A 44 -1.79 3.82 -0.69
CA ALA A 44 -0.93 4.24 -1.78
C ALA A 44 -0.54 3.01 -2.61
N GLU A 45 -0.78 3.06 -3.92
CA GLU A 45 -0.43 2.02 -4.87
C GLU A 45 0.67 2.51 -5.82
N GLU A 46 1.60 1.65 -6.17
CA GLU A 46 2.71 1.96 -7.07
C GLU A 46 2.22 2.46 -8.44
N ALA A 47 1.05 1.99 -8.88
CA ALA A 47 0.45 2.40 -10.16
C ALA A 47 0.11 3.91 -10.22
N ASP A 48 -0.10 4.58 -9.09
CA ASP A 48 -0.39 6.01 -9.01
C ASP A 48 0.83 6.84 -8.61
N ASN A 49 1.89 6.16 -8.12
CA ASN A 49 3.07 6.80 -7.55
C ASN A 49 4.31 6.26 -8.26
N GLU A 50 5.08 7.11 -8.88
CA GLU A 50 6.25 6.73 -9.67
C GLU A 50 7.27 5.91 -8.85
N GLY A 51 7.18 4.58 -8.95
CA GLY A 51 8.06 3.62 -8.29
C GLY A 51 7.57 3.11 -6.93
N ALA A 52 8.45 2.41 -6.22
CA ALA A 52 8.12 1.65 -5.03
C ALA A 52 7.56 2.53 -3.90
N VAL A 53 6.33 2.26 -3.49
CA VAL A 53 5.62 3.05 -2.44
C VAL A 53 6.28 2.94 -1.07
N GLN A 54 7.18 2.00 -0.86
CA GLN A 54 7.89 1.80 0.39
C GLN A 54 8.92 2.90 0.71
N ARG A 55 9.28 3.74 -0.28
CA ARG A 55 10.20 4.87 -0.10
C ARG A 55 9.56 6.11 0.50
N PHE A 56 8.22 6.13 0.55
CA PHE A 56 7.48 7.29 1.02
C PHE A 56 7.19 7.23 2.52
N TYR A 57 7.08 8.42 3.12
CA TYR A 57 6.68 8.62 4.50
C TYR A 57 5.98 9.97 4.68
N ILE A 58 5.27 10.16 5.78
CA ILE A 58 4.53 11.39 6.10
C ILE A 58 5.15 12.03 7.34
N PRO A 59 6.14 12.94 7.19
CA PRO A 59 6.91 13.49 8.32
C PRO A 59 6.08 14.38 9.25
N GLU A 60 5.00 14.94 8.74
CA GLU A 60 4.08 15.80 9.47
C GLU A 60 2.67 15.52 8.98
N LEU A 61 1.74 15.28 9.90
CA LEU A 61 0.34 15.06 9.54
C LEU A 61 -0.25 16.34 8.91
N PRO A 62 -0.55 16.34 7.61
CA PRO A 62 -1.09 17.52 6.98
C PRO A 62 -2.53 17.77 7.43
N SER A 63 -2.91 19.04 7.52
CA SER A 63 -4.33 19.38 7.61
C SER A 63 -5.06 18.93 6.34
N SER A 64 -6.36 18.63 6.45
CA SER A 64 -7.18 18.22 5.31
C SER A 64 -7.17 19.25 4.17
N GLU A 65 -6.97 20.53 4.49
CA GLU A 65 -6.89 21.64 3.51
C GLU A 65 -5.65 21.56 2.62
N ARG A 66 -4.59 20.89 3.08
CA ARG A 66 -3.37 20.67 2.30
C ARG A 66 -3.44 19.42 1.42
N CYS A 67 -4.51 18.65 1.55
CA CYS A 67 -4.76 17.47 0.73
C CYS A 67 -5.72 17.81 -0.40
N THR A 68 -5.47 17.26 -1.59
CA THR A 68 -6.35 17.43 -2.73
C THR A 68 -7.15 16.16 -2.98
N VAL A 69 -8.46 16.30 -3.13
CA VAL A 69 -9.34 15.19 -3.49
C VAL A 69 -9.83 15.41 -4.91
N ALA A 70 -9.54 14.48 -5.80
CA ALA A 70 -10.01 14.44 -7.17
C ALA A 70 -10.74 13.13 -7.46
N ARG A 71 -11.22 12.96 -8.69
CA ARG A 71 -11.74 11.70 -9.21
C ARG A 71 -10.85 11.22 -10.35
N ILE A 72 -10.68 9.90 -10.44
CA ILE A 72 -10.01 9.29 -11.59
C ILE A 72 -10.92 9.46 -12.80
N GLU A 73 -10.37 10.01 -13.90
CA GLU A 73 -11.16 10.44 -15.05
C GLU A 73 -11.46 9.31 -16.03
N ASP A 74 -10.61 8.27 -16.06
CA ASP A 74 -10.74 7.19 -17.02
C ASP A 74 -10.27 5.82 -16.46
N GLY A 75 -10.50 4.77 -17.25
CA GLY A 75 -10.06 3.43 -16.94
C GLY A 75 -10.95 2.68 -15.96
N ILE A 76 -10.44 1.54 -15.46
CA ILE A 76 -11.22 0.62 -14.60
C ILE A 76 -11.61 1.25 -13.25
N LEU A 77 -10.92 2.29 -12.83
CA LEU A 77 -11.20 3.02 -11.58
C LEU A 77 -11.90 4.36 -11.82
N GLU A 78 -12.45 4.61 -13.01
CA GLU A 78 -13.19 5.83 -13.33
C GLU A 78 -14.23 6.16 -12.25
N GLY A 79 -14.25 7.43 -11.85
CA GLY A 79 -15.14 7.95 -10.80
C GLY A 79 -14.68 7.67 -9.38
N SER A 80 -13.69 6.80 -9.15
CA SER A 80 -13.11 6.56 -7.83
C SER A 80 -12.37 7.79 -7.31
N PRO A 81 -12.41 8.07 -6.00
CA PRO A 81 -11.64 9.17 -5.44
C PRO A 81 -10.14 8.84 -5.47
N ILE A 82 -9.35 9.85 -5.78
CA ILE A 82 -7.90 9.87 -5.58
C ILE A 82 -7.54 11.05 -4.68
N VAL A 83 -6.70 10.82 -3.69
CA VAL A 83 -6.31 11.82 -2.70
C VAL A 83 -4.81 12.04 -2.80
N SER A 84 -4.39 13.26 -3.12
CA SER A 84 -2.98 13.68 -3.05
C SER A 84 -2.69 14.26 -1.68
N VAL A 85 -1.64 13.77 -1.04
CA VAL A 85 -1.21 14.12 0.32
C VAL A 85 0.23 14.60 0.28
N PRO A 86 0.57 15.74 0.91
CA PRO A 86 1.94 16.15 1.12
C PRO A 86 2.71 15.06 1.86
N ALA A 87 3.83 14.63 1.31
CA ALA A 87 4.65 13.54 1.81
C ALA A 87 6.13 13.83 1.56
N ALA A 88 6.98 12.93 1.97
CA ALA A 88 8.39 12.89 1.60
C ALA A 88 8.75 11.52 1.04
N GLU A 89 9.77 11.48 0.21
CA GLU A 89 10.35 10.25 -0.34
C GLU A 89 11.84 10.18 -0.07
N ILE A 90 12.37 8.96 -0.01
CA ILE A 90 13.81 8.72 0.08
C ILE A 90 14.35 8.45 -1.33
N VAL A 91 15.26 9.30 -1.77
CA VAL A 91 15.98 9.19 -3.04
C VAL A 91 17.48 9.29 -2.75
N ASP A 92 18.23 8.27 -3.12
CA ASP A 92 19.70 8.21 -2.87
C ASP A 92 20.09 8.39 -1.40
N GLY A 93 19.21 7.95 -0.49
CA GLY A 93 19.41 8.07 0.97
C GLY A 93 18.98 9.40 1.58
N GLU A 94 18.60 10.37 0.77
CA GLU A 94 18.15 11.70 1.19
C GLU A 94 16.61 11.83 1.13
N SER A 95 16.08 12.70 1.98
CA SER A 95 14.66 13.05 2.00
C SER A 95 14.35 14.15 1.00
N ARG A 96 13.30 13.97 0.20
CA ARG A 96 12.74 14.99 -0.69
C ARG A 96 11.26 15.15 -0.46
N SER A 97 10.79 16.39 -0.41
CA SER A 97 9.35 16.70 -0.36
C SER A 97 8.68 16.33 -1.67
N THR A 98 7.52 15.70 -1.58
CA THR A 98 6.72 15.25 -2.72
C THR A 98 5.24 15.18 -2.36
N GLU A 99 4.42 14.72 -3.28
CA GLU A 99 3.04 14.30 -3.03
C GLU A 99 2.91 12.79 -3.18
N LEU A 100 2.09 12.18 -2.31
CA LEU A 100 1.74 10.77 -2.38
C LEU A 100 0.25 10.64 -2.66
N LYS A 101 -0.09 9.84 -3.67
CA LYS A 101 -1.45 9.60 -4.10
C LYS A 101 -2.02 8.36 -3.45
N PHE A 102 -3.25 8.47 -2.97
CA PHE A 102 -4.00 7.41 -2.34
C PHE A 102 -5.29 7.12 -3.08
N ILE A 103 -5.62 5.86 -3.20
CA ILE A 103 -6.90 5.36 -3.70
C ILE A 103 -7.61 4.54 -2.62
N PRO A 104 -8.94 4.26 -2.73
CA PRO A 104 -9.59 3.34 -1.83
C PRO A 104 -8.95 1.96 -1.86
N TYR A 105 -8.68 1.37 -0.70
CA TYR A 105 -8.10 0.04 -0.57
C TYR A 105 -8.88 -1.03 -1.36
N LEU A 106 -10.21 -0.91 -1.44
CA LEU A 106 -11.05 -1.82 -2.23
C LEU A 106 -10.74 -1.80 -3.74
N SER A 107 -10.08 -0.73 -4.21
CA SER A 107 -9.70 -0.54 -5.62
C SER A 107 -8.28 -1.04 -5.94
N TRP A 108 -7.54 -1.50 -4.93
CA TRP A 108 -6.19 -1.99 -5.10
C TRP A 108 -6.12 -3.23 -6.00
N ASN A 109 -5.02 -3.34 -6.76
CA ASN A 109 -4.68 -4.47 -7.63
C ASN A 109 -5.64 -4.71 -8.81
N ASN A 110 -6.47 -3.74 -9.16
CA ASN A 110 -7.36 -3.83 -10.32
C ASN A 110 -6.67 -3.40 -11.65
N ARG A 111 -5.47 -2.83 -11.56
CA ARG A 111 -4.69 -2.31 -12.72
C ARG A 111 -3.41 -3.10 -12.98
N GLY A 112 -3.33 -4.33 -12.48
CA GLY A 112 -2.18 -5.21 -12.57
C GLY A 112 -1.43 -5.34 -11.24
N ASN A 113 -0.38 -6.16 -11.23
CA ASN A 113 0.43 -6.37 -10.03
C ASN A 113 1.20 -5.10 -9.68
N ALA A 114 0.86 -4.52 -8.54
CA ALA A 114 1.52 -3.36 -7.99
C ALA A 114 1.70 -3.51 -6.47
N THR A 115 2.78 -2.98 -5.94
CA THR A 115 2.94 -2.90 -4.49
C THR A 115 2.02 -1.82 -3.93
N MET A 116 1.56 -2.00 -2.71
CA MET A 116 0.75 -1.00 -2.02
C MET A 116 1.10 -0.91 -0.54
N ILE A 117 0.70 0.20 0.07
CA ILE A 117 0.87 0.45 1.49
C ILE A 117 -0.33 1.20 2.06
N VAL A 118 -0.78 0.79 3.26
CA VAL A 118 -1.83 1.45 4.03
C VAL A 118 -1.23 2.26 5.18
N TRP A 119 -0.23 1.67 5.87
CA TRP A 119 0.42 2.26 7.03
C TRP A 119 1.79 2.80 6.63
N LEU A 120 1.91 4.11 6.47
CA LEU A 120 3.15 4.77 6.10
C LEU A 120 3.96 5.15 7.35
N PRO A 121 5.28 5.06 7.31
CA PRO A 121 6.12 5.65 8.34
C PRO A 121 5.88 7.16 8.48
N ASP A 122 6.01 7.69 9.68
CA ASP A 122 5.97 9.13 9.96
C ASP A 122 7.38 9.74 10.14
N THR A 123 8.41 8.88 10.06
CA THR A 123 9.82 9.29 10.17
C THR A 123 10.66 8.76 9.02
N ILE A 124 11.77 9.43 8.74
CA ILE A 124 12.75 9.00 7.74
C ILE A 124 13.39 7.65 8.12
N GLU A 125 13.67 7.44 9.40
CA GLU A 125 14.24 6.19 9.92
C GLU A 125 13.28 5.03 9.71
N GLY A 126 11.98 5.25 9.94
CA GLY A 126 10.93 4.28 9.68
C GLY A 126 10.84 3.90 8.19
N ALA A 127 10.96 4.88 7.30
CA ALA A 127 10.98 4.65 5.86
C ALA A 127 12.25 3.92 5.40
N GLN A 128 13.42 4.27 5.94
CA GLN A 128 14.68 3.56 5.67
C GLN A 128 14.63 2.10 6.13
N ALA A 129 14.10 1.86 7.34
CA ALA A 129 13.90 0.51 7.86
C ALA A 129 12.90 -0.29 7.00
N GLN A 130 11.87 0.36 6.46
CA GLN A 130 10.91 -0.26 5.54
C GLN A 130 11.57 -0.64 4.22
N LEU A 131 12.36 0.25 3.61
CA LEU A 131 13.12 -0.03 2.38
C LEU A 131 14.08 -1.20 2.56
N SER A 132 14.77 -1.28 3.70
CA SER A 132 15.70 -2.39 3.98
C SER A 132 14.98 -3.75 4.04
N ARG A 133 13.72 -3.78 4.49
CA ARG A 133 12.91 -5.01 4.52
C ARG A 133 12.45 -5.47 3.14
N VAL A 134 12.21 -4.54 2.22
CA VAL A 134 11.80 -4.86 0.84
C VAL A 134 12.88 -5.64 0.09
N HIS A 135 14.15 -5.39 0.43
CA HIS A 135 15.29 -6.10 -0.14
C HIS A 135 15.65 -7.39 0.61
N PHE A 136 14.96 -7.68 1.72
CA PHE A 136 15.18 -8.91 2.45
C PHE A 136 14.43 -10.05 1.78
N ASP A 137 15.17 -10.91 1.11
CA ASP A 137 14.66 -12.19 0.58
C ASP A 137 15.04 -13.31 1.58
N PRO A 138 14.07 -13.81 2.39
CA PRO A 138 14.36 -14.86 3.36
C PRO A 138 14.92 -16.12 2.71
N ALA A 139 14.61 -16.38 1.43
CA ALA A 139 15.12 -17.54 0.71
C ALA A 139 16.63 -17.48 0.48
N LYS A 140 17.23 -16.26 0.42
CA LYS A 140 18.69 -16.11 0.30
C LYS A 140 19.43 -16.50 1.57
N TYR A 141 18.83 -16.29 2.73
CA TYR A 141 19.50 -16.40 4.04
C TYR A 141 19.04 -17.61 4.83
N GLY A 142 17.85 -18.15 4.54
CA GLY A 142 17.30 -19.32 5.19
C GLY A 142 17.91 -20.63 4.66
N THR A 143 17.76 -21.68 5.47
CA THR A 143 17.97 -23.05 5.01
C THR A 143 16.69 -23.56 4.38
N ILE A 144 16.72 -23.93 3.10
CA ILE A 144 15.57 -24.46 2.38
C ILE A 144 15.55 -25.97 2.60
N THR A 145 14.42 -26.47 3.13
CA THR A 145 14.15 -27.90 3.26
C THR A 145 12.84 -28.23 2.55
N ALA A 146 12.79 -29.38 1.90
CA ALA A 146 11.57 -29.92 1.33
C ALA A 146 11.31 -31.31 1.85
N SER A 147 10.06 -31.62 2.17
CA SER A 147 9.65 -32.98 2.57
C SER A 147 9.66 -33.95 1.39
N SER A 148 9.46 -33.41 0.18
CA SER A 148 9.55 -34.15 -1.08
C SER A 148 10.00 -33.22 -2.20
N CYS A 149 10.67 -33.76 -3.19
CA CYS A 149 11.11 -33.05 -4.38
C CYS A 149 10.88 -33.97 -5.61
N ALA A 150 10.51 -33.41 -6.75
CA ALA A 150 10.46 -34.17 -7.98
C ALA A 150 11.86 -34.72 -8.32
N ALA A 151 11.95 -35.82 -9.07
CA ALA A 151 13.21 -36.51 -9.32
C ALA A 151 14.32 -35.63 -9.93
N ASN A 152 13.95 -34.55 -10.63
CA ASN A 152 14.82 -33.53 -11.24
C ASN A 152 14.68 -32.15 -10.57
N GLY A 153 13.96 -32.03 -9.47
CA GLY A 153 13.79 -30.76 -8.76
C GLY A 153 15.03 -30.41 -7.93
N VAL A 154 15.37 -29.13 -7.92
CA VAL A 154 16.50 -28.60 -7.16
C VAL A 154 15.97 -27.67 -6.07
N VAL A 155 16.06 -28.10 -4.83
CA VAL A 155 15.56 -27.33 -3.65
C VAL A 155 16.21 -25.94 -3.57
N ASN A 156 17.44 -25.80 -3.99
CA ASN A 156 18.17 -24.53 -3.97
C ASN A 156 17.79 -23.54 -5.09
N ALA A 157 17.00 -23.98 -6.09
CA ALA A 157 16.54 -23.08 -7.16
C ALA A 157 15.71 -21.90 -6.66
N VAL A 158 15.08 -22.06 -5.50
CA VAL A 158 14.32 -20.95 -4.84
C VAL A 158 15.22 -19.78 -4.44
N LYS A 159 16.54 -20.01 -4.34
CA LYS A 159 17.52 -18.97 -3.94
C LYS A 159 18.09 -18.16 -5.10
N ASP A 160 17.81 -18.52 -6.34
CA ASP A 160 18.41 -17.88 -7.52
C ASP A 160 17.74 -16.55 -7.91
N GLY A 161 16.66 -16.18 -7.23
CA GLY A 161 15.90 -14.94 -7.48
C GLY A 161 15.09 -14.98 -8.78
N ARG A 162 15.03 -16.10 -9.48
CA ARG A 162 14.26 -16.25 -10.73
C ARG A 162 12.81 -16.57 -10.40
N ARG A 163 11.92 -15.90 -11.06
CA ARG A 163 10.49 -16.26 -11.04
C ARG A 163 10.20 -17.14 -12.25
N PRO A 164 9.54 -18.29 -12.07
CA PRO A 164 9.11 -19.10 -13.20
C PRO A 164 8.23 -18.27 -14.14
N ALA A 165 8.56 -18.27 -15.44
CA ALA A 165 7.74 -17.57 -16.44
C ALA A 165 6.50 -18.40 -16.83
N SER A 166 6.51 -19.71 -16.55
CA SER A 166 5.40 -20.62 -16.81
C SER A 166 5.35 -21.76 -15.80
N SER A 167 4.27 -22.51 -15.77
CA SER A 167 4.15 -23.71 -14.92
C SER A 167 5.16 -24.81 -15.30
N ALA A 168 5.70 -24.79 -16.51
CA ALA A 168 6.76 -25.71 -16.95
C ALA A 168 8.11 -25.34 -16.33
N ASP A 169 8.34 -24.05 -16.00
CA ASP A 169 9.58 -23.59 -15.37
C ASP A 169 9.58 -23.80 -13.84
N ALA A 170 8.42 -24.12 -13.26
CA ALA A 170 8.27 -24.35 -11.82
C ALA A 170 8.80 -25.71 -11.34
N THR A 171 9.29 -26.54 -12.26
CA THR A 171 9.84 -27.89 -11.98
C THR A 171 11.38 -27.91 -11.94
N VAL A 172 12.01 -26.77 -11.83
CA VAL A 172 13.48 -26.65 -11.68
C VAL A 172 13.89 -26.64 -10.22
#